data_5cbcdd80f54949b42ffa679b8a4acd06
#
_entry.id   5cbcdd80f54949b42ffa679b8a4acd06
#
_cell.length_a   1.000
_cell.length_b   1.000
_cell.length_c   1.000
_cell.angle_alpha   90.00
_cell.angle_beta   90.00
_cell.angle_gamma   90.00
#
_symmetry.space_group_name_H-M   'P 1'
#
loop_
_entity.id
_entity.type
_entity.pdbx_description
1 polymer ?
#
loop_
_entity_poly.entity_id
_entity_poly.type
_entity_poly.pdbx_seq_one_letter_code
_entity_poly.pdbx_strand_id
1 'polypeptide(L)'
;MIYLDNAATTLQKPPCVGQAMLDALEHAGNPGRGAHEPTLYAARIVYHARETLATLLHAESPDCIAFTANVTQALNTALCGLVRPGDHVITTVCEHNSVLRPLYRLREQGAEVSFVEVDDTGRLRYEQFEKFLRPNTRLVVVTHASNVTGNLTDLAFVSAFAKKHGLTLVVDAAQTAGARPVNVQALGVDVLCFTGHKALLGPQGTGGLYVRPGLTMAPLVVGGSGIHSFDETHPSQMPTALEAGTLNVPGLAGLGAGVEWILSQGVEVLHEKEMALTRLFYEKIVHAPDVKIYGSFDETDRAPIVSLNFGDADAARAADILWEDYGICVRAGAHCAPLIHKALGTVEQGMVRFSFSHQNTEAEVLKAAEAVCELAEEG
;
A
#
# COMPACT_ATOMS: atom_id res chain seq x y z
N MET A 1 -9.75 24.79 -0.40
CA MET A 1 -9.84 23.31 -0.27
C MET A 1 -8.53 22.80 0.28
N ILE A 2 -8.58 22.10 1.40
CA ILE A 2 -7.43 21.43 2.04
C ILE A 2 -7.62 19.93 1.86
N TYR A 3 -6.67 19.25 1.18
CA TYR A 3 -6.81 17.83 0.87
C TYR A 3 -5.96 16.97 1.82
N LEU A 4 -6.62 16.23 2.71
CA LEU A 4 -6.02 15.36 3.73
C LEU A 4 -6.55 13.91 3.63
N ASP A 5 -6.83 13.44 2.40
CA ASP A 5 -7.22 12.03 2.12
C ASP A 5 -6.17 11.31 1.24
N ASN A 6 -4.89 11.61 1.45
CA ASN A 6 -3.79 11.06 0.64
C ASN A 6 -3.60 9.54 0.81
N ALA A 7 -3.99 8.97 1.95
CA ALA A 7 -3.97 7.51 2.16
C ALA A 7 -4.99 6.75 1.28
N ALA A 8 -6.00 7.42 0.75
CA ALA A 8 -6.90 6.86 -0.27
C ALA A 8 -6.29 6.97 -1.67
N THR A 9 -5.88 8.17 -2.06
CA THR A 9 -5.15 8.46 -3.29
C THR A 9 -4.48 9.83 -3.15
N THR A 10 -3.27 10.00 -3.66
CA THR A 10 -2.66 11.33 -3.74
C THR A 10 -3.36 12.17 -4.81
N LEU A 11 -3.88 13.34 -4.45
CA LEU A 11 -4.62 14.19 -5.39
C LEU A 11 -3.68 14.84 -6.40
N GLN A 12 -2.67 15.55 -5.90
CA GLN A 12 -1.71 16.25 -6.74
C GLN A 12 -0.59 15.30 -7.16
N LYS A 13 -0.22 15.37 -8.43
CA LYS A 13 0.90 14.64 -9.00
C LYS A 13 1.96 15.62 -9.51
N PRO A 14 3.25 15.29 -9.47
CA PRO A 14 4.26 16.08 -10.16
C PRO A 14 3.89 16.27 -11.64
N PRO A 15 4.14 17.45 -12.23
CA PRO A 15 3.77 17.71 -13.63
C PRO A 15 4.37 16.70 -14.63
N CYS A 16 5.54 16.15 -14.33
CA CYS A 16 6.19 15.15 -15.17
C CYS A 16 5.34 13.88 -15.35
N VAL A 17 4.49 13.54 -14.36
CA VAL A 17 3.60 12.37 -14.45
C VAL A 17 2.59 12.53 -15.57
N GLY A 18 1.89 13.65 -15.60
CA GLY A 18 0.90 13.95 -16.66
C GLY A 18 1.56 14.06 -18.04
N GLN A 19 2.72 14.71 -18.13
CA GLN A 19 3.45 14.84 -19.38
C GLN A 19 3.89 13.50 -19.93
N ALA A 20 4.47 12.62 -19.09
CA ALA A 20 4.90 11.28 -19.51
C ALA A 20 3.73 10.42 -20.03
N MET A 21 2.55 10.56 -19.41
CA MET A 21 1.33 9.87 -19.88
C MET A 21 0.88 10.37 -21.26
N LEU A 22 0.88 11.68 -21.48
CA LEU A 22 0.52 12.27 -22.78
C LEU A 22 1.48 11.86 -23.88
N ASP A 23 2.78 11.95 -23.62
CA ASP A 23 3.83 11.53 -24.58
C ASP A 23 3.69 10.05 -24.95
N ALA A 24 3.36 9.21 -23.97
CA ALA A 24 3.12 7.79 -24.23
C ALA A 24 1.86 7.54 -25.07
N LEU A 25 0.78 8.29 -24.84
CA LEU A 25 -0.45 8.18 -25.64
C LEU A 25 -0.23 8.58 -27.11
N GLU A 26 0.63 9.57 -27.35
CA GLU A 26 0.89 10.08 -28.69
C GLU A 26 1.90 9.21 -29.47
N HIS A 27 2.88 8.59 -28.81
CA HIS A 27 4.03 8.01 -29.48
C HIS A 27 4.25 6.52 -29.23
N ALA A 28 3.66 5.93 -28.16
CA ALA A 28 3.90 4.54 -27.82
C ALA A 28 2.98 3.59 -28.60
N GLY A 29 3.58 2.57 -29.22
CA GLY A 29 2.88 1.43 -29.78
C GLY A 29 2.71 0.29 -28.75
N ASN A 30 2.47 -0.94 -29.24
CA ASN A 30 2.45 -2.12 -28.39
C ASN A 30 3.90 -2.51 -27.99
N PRO A 31 4.22 -2.71 -26.69
CA PRO A 31 5.57 -3.05 -26.22
C PRO A 31 6.03 -4.47 -26.59
N GLY A 32 5.42 -5.12 -27.56
CA GLY A 32 5.71 -6.47 -28.00
C GLY A 32 6.89 -6.58 -28.98
N ARG A 33 6.80 -7.51 -29.92
CA ARG A 33 7.89 -7.96 -30.83
C ARG A 33 8.19 -7.05 -32.03
N GLY A 34 7.65 -5.85 -32.11
CA GLY A 34 7.92 -4.94 -33.23
C GLY A 34 9.33 -4.35 -33.16
N ALA A 35 9.97 -4.16 -34.32
CA ALA A 35 11.27 -3.51 -34.45
C ALA A 35 11.18 -2.02 -34.82
N HIS A 36 9.97 -1.48 -34.91
CA HIS A 36 9.73 -0.07 -35.24
C HIS A 36 9.70 0.84 -34.00
N GLU A 37 10.03 2.11 -34.19
CA GLU A 37 10.24 3.06 -33.11
C GLU A 37 9.09 3.14 -32.08
N PRO A 38 7.78 3.18 -32.44
CA PRO A 38 6.70 3.19 -31.44
C PRO A 38 6.70 1.97 -30.49
N THR A 39 7.02 0.77 -30.98
CA THR A 39 7.15 -0.44 -30.15
C THR A 39 8.35 -0.36 -29.22
N LEU A 40 9.50 0.07 -29.74
CA LEU A 40 10.71 0.22 -28.95
C LEU A 40 10.55 1.30 -27.87
N TYR A 41 9.85 2.38 -28.21
CA TYR A 41 9.50 3.43 -27.25
C TYR A 41 8.62 2.90 -26.11
N ALA A 42 7.56 2.16 -26.44
CA ALA A 42 6.71 1.51 -25.44
C ALA A 42 7.49 0.53 -24.56
N ALA A 43 8.37 -0.28 -25.14
CA ALA A 43 9.21 -1.21 -24.39
C ALA A 43 10.18 -0.49 -23.43
N ARG A 44 10.77 0.64 -23.87
CA ARG A 44 11.61 1.48 -23.00
C ARG A 44 10.83 2.06 -21.83
N ILE A 45 9.57 2.52 -22.03
CA ILE A 45 8.69 3.00 -20.95
C ILE A 45 8.48 1.91 -19.91
N VAL A 46 8.08 0.71 -20.34
CA VAL A 46 7.82 -0.41 -19.42
C VAL A 46 9.07 -0.79 -18.64
N TYR A 47 10.23 -0.87 -19.34
CA TYR A 47 11.50 -1.20 -18.69
C TYR A 47 11.94 -0.12 -17.69
N HIS A 48 11.85 1.16 -18.06
CA HIS A 48 12.18 2.29 -17.20
C HIS A 48 11.33 2.31 -15.91
N ALA A 49 10.04 2.07 -16.04
CA ALA A 49 9.17 1.97 -14.86
C ALA A 49 9.55 0.81 -13.92
N ARG A 50 10.04 -0.32 -14.44
CA ARG A 50 10.58 -1.42 -13.62
C ARG A 50 11.89 -1.03 -12.95
N GLU A 51 12.80 -0.42 -13.71
CA GLU A 51 14.12 -0.02 -13.24
C GLU A 51 14.04 1.00 -12.11
N THR A 52 13.18 2.01 -12.25
CA THR A 52 12.97 3.02 -11.20
C THR A 52 12.35 2.41 -9.94
N LEU A 53 11.37 1.50 -10.08
CA LEU A 53 10.79 0.78 -8.94
C LEU A 53 11.81 -0.17 -8.29
N ALA A 54 12.59 -0.89 -9.07
CA ALA A 54 13.65 -1.75 -8.54
C ALA A 54 14.69 -0.93 -7.74
N THR A 55 15.05 0.25 -8.24
CA THR A 55 15.94 1.18 -7.54
C THR A 55 15.31 1.66 -6.22
N LEU A 56 14.05 2.12 -6.25
CA LEU A 56 13.34 2.61 -5.06
C LEU A 56 13.19 1.55 -3.97
N LEU A 57 12.91 0.31 -4.36
CA LEU A 57 12.68 -0.82 -3.46
C LEU A 57 13.97 -1.58 -3.09
N HIS A 58 15.11 -1.20 -3.69
CA HIS A 58 16.37 -1.95 -3.61
C HIS A 58 16.22 -3.42 -4.02
N ALA A 59 15.47 -3.68 -5.09
CA ALA A 59 15.33 -5.01 -5.67
C ALA A 59 16.62 -5.43 -6.40
N GLU A 60 16.84 -6.73 -6.54
CA GLU A 60 18.05 -7.30 -7.17
C GLU A 60 18.13 -6.99 -8.66
N SER A 61 16.98 -6.86 -9.33
CA SER A 61 16.86 -6.64 -10.76
C SER A 61 15.49 -6.05 -11.09
N PRO A 62 15.37 -5.27 -12.18
CA PRO A 62 14.06 -4.87 -12.72
C PRO A 62 13.14 -6.08 -13.01
N ASP A 63 13.68 -7.23 -13.37
CA ASP A 63 12.90 -8.44 -13.65
C ASP A 63 12.18 -9.00 -12.41
N CYS A 64 12.55 -8.56 -11.22
CA CYS A 64 11.84 -8.91 -9.97
C CYS A 64 10.50 -8.17 -9.81
N ILE A 65 10.22 -7.17 -10.64
CA ILE A 65 8.99 -6.37 -10.57
C ILE A 65 8.01 -6.85 -11.64
N ALA A 66 6.80 -7.23 -11.24
CA ALA A 66 5.67 -7.49 -12.13
C ALA A 66 4.57 -6.45 -11.94
N PHE A 67 3.97 -5.98 -13.04
CA PHE A 67 2.92 -4.97 -13.02
C PHE A 67 1.52 -5.58 -12.89
N THR A 68 0.68 -4.87 -12.17
CA THR A 68 -0.76 -5.15 -12.02
C THR A 68 -1.53 -3.83 -12.10
N ALA A 69 -2.87 -3.90 -12.20
CA ALA A 69 -3.68 -2.69 -12.21
C ALA A 69 -3.70 -1.94 -10.85
N ASN A 70 -3.40 -2.63 -9.75
CA ASN A 70 -3.40 -2.08 -8.39
C ASN A 70 -2.87 -3.13 -7.40
N VAL A 71 -2.65 -2.71 -6.13
CA VAL A 71 -2.20 -3.61 -5.06
C VAL A 71 -3.19 -4.75 -4.77
N THR A 72 -4.49 -4.55 -4.97
CA THR A 72 -5.48 -5.63 -4.77
C THR A 72 -5.24 -6.80 -5.72
N GLN A 73 -4.97 -6.50 -7.00
CA GLN A 73 -4.60 -7.54 -7.95
C GLN A 73 -3.25 -8.18 -7.62
N ALA A 74 -2.26 -7.38 -7.21
CA ALA A 74 -0.95 -7.89 -6.77
C ALA A 74 -1.07 -8.87 -5.60
N LEU A 75 -1.85 -8.52 -4.56
CA LEU A 75 -2.10 -9.37 -3.40
C LEU A 75 -2.88 -10.65 -3.78
N ASN A 76 -3.88 -10.55 -4.66
CA ASN A 76 -4.56 -11.74 -5.19
C ASN A 76 -3.58 -12.65 -5.96
N THR A 77 -2.71 -12.07 -6.78
CA THR A 77 -1.68 -12.84 -7.51
C THR A 77 -0.75 -13.55 -6.54
N ALA A 78 -0.24 -12.86 -5.52
CA ALA A 78 0.66 -13.44 -4.52
C ALA A 78 -0.04 -14.53 -3.70
N LEU A 79 -1.18 -14.23 -3.10
CA LEU A 79 -1.86 -15.14 -2.17
C LEU A 79 -2.42 -16.37 -2.90
N CYS A 80 -3.13 -16.19 -4.01
CA CYS A 80 -3.67 -17.31 -4.80
C CYS A 80 -2.55 -18.12 -5.50
N GLY A 81 -1.41 -17.47 -5.81
CA GLY A 81 -0.27 -18.13 -6.43
C GLY A 81 0.57 -18.97 -5.47
N LEU A 82 0.58 -18.64 -4.18
CA LEU A 82 1.44 -19.24 -3.17
C LEU A 82 0.71 -20.21 -2.24
N VAL A 83 -0.56 -19.94 -1.89
CA VAL A 83 -1.32 -20.73 -0.91
C VAL A 83 -2.07 -21.86 -1.57
N ARG A 84 -2.03 -23.05 -0.97
CA ARG A 84 -2.72 -24.27 -1.41
C ARG A 84 -3.73 -24.75 -0.35
N PRO A 85 -4.75 -25.54 -0.72
CA PRO A 85 -5.60 -26.22 0.25
C PRO A 85 -4.76 -27.02 1.27
N GLY A 86 -5.07 -26.87 2.55
CA GLY A 86 -4.32 -27.47 3.65
C GLY A 86 -3.16 -26.62 4.18
N ASP A 87 -2.74 -25.55 3.49
CA ASP A 87 -1.74 -24.61 4.02
C ASP A 87 -2.34 -23.74 5.12
N HIS A 88 -1.51 -23.37 6.08
CA HIS A 88 -1.84 -22.38 7.09
C HIS A 88 -1.11 -21.07 6.83
N VAL A 89 -1.83 -19.96 6.95
CA VAL A 89 -1.35 -18.59 6.79
C VAL A 89 -1.49 -17.84 8.11
N ILE A 90 -0.44 -17.14 8.53
CA ILE A 90 -0.49 -16.17 9.63
C ILE A 90 -0.61 -14.76 9.02
N THR A 91 -1.58 -14.01 9.50
CA THR A 91 -1.83 -12.61 9.11
C THR A 91 -2.21 -11.79 10.33
N THR A 92 -2.66 -10.54 10.14
CA THR A 92 -2.98 -9.64 11.26
C THR A 92 -4.39 -9.08 11.17
N VAL A 93 -4.90 -8.54 12.29
CA VAL A 93 -6.16 -7.79 12.29
C VAL A 93 -6.02 -6.38 11.68
N CYS A 94 -4.80 -5.94 11.36
CA CYS A 94 -4.53 -4.65 10.72
C CYS A 94 -4.76 -4.65 9.20
N GLU A 95 -5.03 -5.82 8.61
CA GLU A 95 -5.07 -5.98 7.16
C GLU A 95 -6.22 -5.24 6.50
N HIS A 96 -5.92 -4.67 5.33
CA HIS A 96 -6.93 -4.17 4.41
C HIS A 96 -7.73 -5.32 3.77
N ASN A 97 -8.95 -5.07 3.31
CA ASN A 97 -9.77 -6.04 2.58
C ASN A 97 -9.09 -6.65 1.35
N SER A 98 -8.08 -6.00 0.80
CA SER A 98 -7.27 -6.54 -0.30
C SER A 98 -6.45 -7.77 0.09
N VAL A 99 -6.16 -7.95 1.39
CA VAL A 99 -5.57 -9.16 1.98
C VAL A 99 -6.66 -10.07 2.54
N LEU A 100 -7.60 -9.52 3.31
CA LEU A 100 -8.61 -10.31 4.02
C LEU A 100 -9.51 -11.12 3.09
N ARG A 101 -10.05 -10.49 2.04
CA ARG A 101 -10.99 -11.15 1.13
C ARG A 101 -10.37 -12.29 0.32
N PRO A 102 -9.17 -12.16 -0.26
CA PRO A 102 -8.47 -13.32 -0.82
C PRO A 102 -8.21 -14.44 0.19
N LEU A 103 -7.81 -14.11 1.43
CA LEU A 103 -7.62 -15.10 2.47
C LEU A 103 -8.92 -15.82 2.87
N TYR A 104 -10.04 -15.11 2.96
CA TYR A 104 -11.34 -15.73 3.22
C TYR A 104 -11.75 -16.68 2.09
N ARG A 105 -11.54 -16.28 0.84
CA ARG A 105 -11.76 -17.15 -0.32
C ARG A 105 -10.87 -18.40 -0.28
N LEU A 106 -9.59 -18.25 0.05
CA LEU A 106 -8.66 -19.38 0.18
C LEU A 106 -9.06 -20.28 1.35
N ARG A 107 -9.58 -19.74 2.45
CA ARG A 107 -10.13 -20.51 3.58
C ARG A 107 -11.33 -21.36 3.17
N GLU A 108 -12.23 -20.82 2.34
CA GLU A 108 -13.33 -21.61 1.76
C GLU A 108 -12.82 -22.75 0.86
N GLN A 109 -11.62 -22.62 0.30
CA GLN A 109 -10.95 -23.62 -0.52
C GLN A 109 -10.09 -24.60 0.30
N GLY A 110 -10.11 -24.50 1.62
CA GLY A 110 -9.44 -25.45 2.51
C GLY A 110 -8.10 -24.98 3.09
N ALA A 111 -7.71 -23.71 2.90
CA ALA A 111 -6.59 -23.13 3.65
C ALA A 111 -7.03 -22.76 5.08
N GLU A 112 -6.05 -22.67 5.99
CA GLU A 112 -6.27 -22.21 7.36
C GLU A 112 -5.66 -20.81 7.56
N VAL A 113 -6.28 -19.96 8.38
CA VAL A 113 -5.81 -18.59 8.61
C VAL A 113 -5.88 -18.24 10.09
N SER A 114 -4.79 -17.73 10.65
CA SER A 114 -4.73 -17.17 12.01
C SER A 114 -4.43 -15.67 11.95
N PHE A 115 -5.06 -14.90 12.83
CA PHE A 115 -4.98 -13.45 12.88
C PHE A 115 -4.28 -13.00 14.15
N VAL A 116 -3.12 -12.35 14.01
CA VAL A 116 -2.41 -11.71 15.12
C VAL A 116 -3.20 -10.47 15.55
N GLU A 117 -3.51 -10.40 16.83
CA GLU A 117 -4.28 -9.33 17.45
C GLU A 117 -3.41 -8.09 17.71
N VAL A 118 -4.08 -7.01 18.11
CA VAL A 118 -3.45 -5.77 18.56
C VAL A 118 -3.78 -5.47 20.02
N ASP A 119 -3.02 -4.55 20.60
CA ASP A 119 -3.34 -3.90 21.88
C ASP A 119 -4.30 -2.71 21.68
N ASP A 120 -4.61 -1.99 22.76
CA ASP A 120 -5.53 -0.85 22.80
C ASP A 120 -5.04 0.34 21.93
N THR A 121 -3.74 0.39 21.59
CA THR A 121 -3.14 1.39 20.72
C THR A 121 -3.03 0.94 19.27
N GLY A 122 -3.52 -0.26 18.96
CA GLY A 122 -3.44 -0.85 17.61
C GLY A 122 -2.05 -1.40 17.25
N ARG A 123 -1.16 -1.63 18.23
CA ARG A 123 0.13 -2.31 18.01
C ARG A 123 -0.07 -3.81 18.02
N LEU A 124 0.64 -4.52 17.12
CA LEU A 124 0.58 -5.97 17.03
C LEU A 124 1.12 -6.66 18.29
N ARG A 125 0.47 -7.73 18.69
CA ARG A 125 0.92 -8.65 19.75
C ARG A 125 1.88 -9.68 19.15
N TYR A 126 3.14 -9.30 18.99
CA TYR A 126 4.16 -10.08 18.27
C TYR A 126 4.38 -11.48 18.84
N GLU A 127 4.15 -11.70 20.13
CA GLU A 127 4.24 -13.02 20.79
C GLU A 127 3.22 -14.04 20.25
N GLN A 128 2.19 -13.56 19.55
CA GLN A 128 1.18 -14.45 18.95
C GLN A 128 1.67 -15.11 17.65
N PHE A 129 2.68 -14.58 16.97
CA PHE A 129 3.23 -15.22 15.78
C PHE A 129 3.73 -16.64 16.10
N GLU A 130 4.49 -16.82 17.19
CA GLU A 130 4.96 -18.13 17.62
C GLU A 130 3.80 -19.03 18.11
N LYS A 131 2.77 -18.48 18.76
CA LYS A 131 1.60 -19.23 19.22
C LYS A 131 0.76 -19.81 18.09
N PHE A 132 0.71 -19.10 16.95
CA PHE A 132 -0.06 -19.50 15.78
C PHE A 132 0.71 -20.43 14.84
N LEU A 133 2.00 -20.64 15.06
CA LEU A 133 2.81 -21.51 14.22
C LEU A 133 2.27 -22.95 14.26
N ARG A 134 2.12 -23.57 13.10
CA ARG A 134 1.64 -24.95 12.90
C ARG A 134 2.57 -25.69 11.93
N PRO A 135 2.56 -27.05 11.92
CA PRO A 135 3.36 -27.83 10.98
C PRO A 135 3.06 -27.53 9.50
N ASN A 136 1.82 -27.11 9.21
CA ASN A 136 1.36 -26.73 7.89
C ASN A 136 1.41 -25.22 7.63
N THR A 137 2.02 -24.40 8.50
CA THR A 137 2.24 -22.98 8.23
C THR A 137 3.22 -22.84 7.07
N ARG A 138 2.86 -22.02 6.05
CA ARG A 138 3.66 -21.79 4.84
C ARG A 138 3.94 -20.33 4.58
N LEU A 139 3.06 -19.45 5.03
CA LEU A 139 3.08 -18.06 4.64
C LEU A 139 2.72 -17.14 5.79
N VAL A 140 3.41 -16.01 5.85
CA VAL A 140 3.03 -14.85 6.65
C VAL A 140 2.70 -13.72 5.67
N VAL A 141 1.53 -13.08 5.83
CA VAL A 141 1.19 -11.87 5.10
C VAL A 141 0.82 -10.77 6.07
N VAL A 142 1.46 -9.60 5.92
CA VAL A 142 1.23 -8.44 6.79
C VAL A 142 1.19 -7.15 6.00
N THR A 143 0.34 -6.21 6.43
CA THR A 143 0.47 -4.82 5.98
C THR A 143 1.69 -4.18 6.65
N HIS A 144 2.49 -3.42 5.88
CA HIS A 144 3.64 -2.70 6.44
C HIS A 144 3.21 -1.52 7.31
N ALA A 145 2.10 -0.87 6.95
CA ALA A 145 1.48 0.16 7.80
C ALA A 145 -0.04 0.05 7.75
N SER A 146 -0.67 0.14 8.92
CA SER A 146 -2.12 0.21 9.01
C SER A 146 -2.65 1.47 8.32
N ASN A 147 -3.56 1.30 7.37
CA ASN A 147 -4.23 2.41 6.70
C ASN A 147 -5.28 3.10 7.58
N VAL A 148 -5.47 2.63 8.81
CA VAL A 148 -6.37 3.20 9.83
C VAL A 148 -5.57 3.89 10.90
N THR A 149 -4.72 3.17 11.63
CA THR A 149 -3.99 3.72 12.78
C THR A 149 -2.69 4.42 12.41
N GLY A 150 -2.15 4.17 11.21
CA GLY A 150 -0.82 4.64 10.82
C GLY A 150 0.34 3.88 11.49
N ASN A 151 0.06 2.95 12.41
CA ASN A 151 1.11 2.14 13.04
C ASN A 151 1.84 1.28 12.01
N LEU A 152 3.16 1.17 12.19
CA LEU A 152 3.99 0.29 11.39
C LEU A 152 4.02 -1.13 11.97
N THR A 153 4.13 -2.10 11.08
CA THR A 153 4.54 -3.46 11.44
C THR A 153 6.06 -3.52 11.51
N ASP A 154 6.62 -4.05 12.58
CA ASP A 154 8.04 -4.36 12.68
C ASP A 154 8.40 -5.50 11.69
N LEU A 155 8.74 -5.10 10.47
CA LEU A 155 9.12 -6.05 9.41
C LEU A 155 10.42 -6.78 9.73
N ALA A 156 11.31 -6.22 10.56
CA ALA A 156 12.54 -6.90 10.97
C ALA A 156 12.20 -8.12 11.84
N PHE A 157 11.27 -7.94 12.79
CA PHE A 157 10.75 -9.05 13.60
C PHE A 157 10.05 -10.09 12.74
N VAL A 158 9.10 -9.68 11.89
CA VAL A 158 8.29 -10.61 11.07
C VAL A 158 9.18 -11.37 10.09
N SER A 159 10.16 -10.71 9.47
CA SER A 159 11.12 -11.33 8.57
C SER A 159 12.00 -12.35 9.31
N ALA A 160 12.53 -12.00 10.48
CA ALA A 160 13.32 -12.92 11.29
C ALA A 160 12.51 -14.17 11.68
N PHE A 161 11.24 -13.97 12.07
CA PHE A 161 10.31 -15.05 12.36
C PHE A 161 10.06 -15.94 11.12
N ALA A 162 9.71 -15.34 9.98
CA ALA A 162 9.47 -16.08 8.74
C ALA A 162 10.70 -16.89 8.31
N LYS A 163 11.88 -16.26 8.33
CA LYS A 163 13.15 -16.90 7.99
C LYS A 163 13.50 -18.07 8.94
N LYS A 164 13.31 -17.89 10.26
CA LYS A 164 13.56 -18.91 11.27
C LYS A 164 12.75 -20.18 11.01
N HIS A 165 11.51 -20.01 10.53
CA HIS A 165 10.57 -21.12 10.31
C HIS A 165 10.41 -21.53 8.84
N GLY A 166 11.20 -20.97 7.91
CA GLY A 166 11.16 -21.29 6.48
C GLY A 166 9.83 -20.91 5.82
N LEU A 167 9.19 -19.81 6.28
CA LEU A 167 7.93 -19.31 5.78
C LEU A 167 8.16 -18.25 4.70
N THR A 168 7.25 -18.15 3.75
CA THR A 168 7.24 -17.06 2.76
C THR A 168 6.64 -15.80 3.39
N LEU A 169 7.32 -14.65 3.25
CA LEU A 169 6.85 -13.35 3.72
C LEU A 169 6.29 -12.51 2.58
N VAL A 170 4.98 -12.23 2.64
CA VAL A 170 4.28 -11.29 1.75
C VAL A 170 3.97 -10.00 2.50
N VAL A 171 4.27 -8.85 1.90
CA VAL A 171 4.07 -7.53 2.50
C VAL A 171 3.13 -6.70 1.63
N ASP A 172 2.04 -6.19 2.21
CA ASP A 172 1.23 -5.12 1.62
C ASP A 172 1.89 -3.76 1.95
N ALA A 173 2.51 -3.16 0.96
CA ALA A 173 3.18 -1.86 1.06
C ALA A 173 2.36 -0.70 0.49
N ALA A 174 1.04 -0.84 0.39
CA ALA A 174 0.16 0.18 -0.20
C ALA A 174 0.24 1.55 0.48
N GLN A 175 0.62 1.61 1.76
CA GLN A 175 0.78 2.85 2.53
C GLN A 175 2.24 3.28 2.69
N THR A 176 3.21 2.48 2.26
CA THR A 176 4.62 2.72 2.57
C THR A 176 5.52 2.81 1.33
N ALA A 177 5.19 2.12 0.24
CA ALA A 177 5.96 2.24 -1.01
C ALA A 177 5.88 3.68 -1.54
N GLY A 178 7.01 4.37 -1.59
CA GLY A 178 7.14 5.77 -1.99
C GLY A 178 6.97 6.80 -0.85
N ALA A 179 6.33 6.42 0.28
CA ALA A 179 6.15 7.29 1.45
C ALA A 179 7.33 7.20 2.44
N ARG A 180 8.09 6.10 2.39
CA ARG A 180 9.23 5.86 3.27
C ARG A 180 10.23 4.91 2.60
N PRO A 181 11.50 4.90 3.07
CA PRO A 181 12.48 3.95 2.57
C PRO A 181 12.03 2.50 2.82
N VAL A 182 12.07 1.68 1.79
CA VAL A 182 11.78 0.24 1.86
C VAL A 182 12.87 -0.49 1.09
N ASN A 183 13.69 -1.28 1.80
CA ASN A 183 14.73 -2.10 1.21
C ASN A 183 14.31 -3.58 1.32
N VAL A 184 13.81 -4.15 0.23
CA VAL A 184 13.27 -5.52 0.23
C VAL A 184 14.31 -6.58 0.54
N GLN A 185 15.58 -6.37 0.14
CA GLN A 185 16.68 -7.28 0.42
C GLN A 185 17.08 -7.25 1.89
N ALA A 186 17.30 -6.05 2.45
CA ALA A 186 17.67 -5.88 3.86
C ALA A 186 16.57 -6.37 4.81
N LEU A 187 15.31 -6.15 4.45
CA LEU A 187 14.15 -6.62 5.20
C LEU A 187 13.85 -8.12 4.98
N GLY A 188 14.48 -8.76 3.97
CA GLY A 188 14.25 -10.17 3.68
C GLY A 188 12.80 -10.48 3.27
N VAL A 189 12.17 -9.58 2.52
CA VAL A 189 10.82 -9.74 2.01
C VAL A 189 10.84 -10.64 0.78
N ASP A 190 9.94 -11.62 0.72
CA ASP A 190 9.83 -12.51 -0.44
C ASP A 190 8.94 -11.95 -1.54
N VAL A 191 7.82 -11.31 -1.15
CA VAL A 191 6.90 -10.61 -2.06
C VAL A 191 6.46 -9.30 -1.42
N LEU A 192 6.59 -8.18 -2.14
CA LEU A 192 6.09 -6.89 -1.72
C LEU A 192 5.09 -6.36 -2.75
N CYS A 193 3.85 -6.11 -2.32
CA CYS A 193 2.77 -5.61 -3.17
C CYS A 193 2.57 -4.11 -2.99
N PHE A 194 2.40 -3.36 -4.11
CA PHE A 194 2.27 -1.91 -4.09
C PHE A 194 1.19 -1.39 -5.04
N THR A 195 0.78 -0.14 -4.85
CA THR A 195 -0.14 0.59 -5.75
C THR A 195 0.48 1.91 -6.22
N GLY A 196 0.30 2.25 -7.49
CA GLY A 196 0.94 3.42 -8.07
C GLY A 196 0.33 4.76 -7.68
N HIS A 197 -0.97 4.80 -7.37
CA HIS A 197 -1.72 6.06 -7.25
C HIS A 197 -1.65 6.75 -5.88
N LYS A 198 -1.00 6.13 -4.89
CA LYS A 198 -0.75 6.71 -3.57
C LYS A 198 0.62 7.40 -3.54
N ALA A 199 1.46 7.09 -2.58
CA ALA A 199 2.75 7.73 -2.39
C ALA A 199 3.76 7.49 -3.53
N LEU A 200 3.55 6.52 -4.41
CA LEU A 200 4.33 6.38 -5.65
C LEU A 200 4.01 7.45 -6.71
N LEU A 201 3.02 8.33 -6.47
CA LEU A 201 2.66 9.49 -7.28
C LEU A 201 2.25 9.18 -8.73
N GLY A 202 2.07 7.91 -9.07
CA GLY A 202 1.60 7.45 -10.37
C GLY A 202 0.09 7.59 -10.54
N PRO A 203 -0.46 7.31 -11.72
CA PRO A 203 -1.89 7.32 -11.98
C PRO A 203 -2.61 6.12 -11.35
N GLN A 204 -3.93 6.25 -11.18
CA GLN A 204 -4.80 5.11 -10.91
C GLN A 204 -4.70 4.08 -12.03
N GLY A 205 -5.00 2.82 -11.73
CA GLY A 205 -4.86 1.72 -12.72
C GLY A 205 -3.42 1.24 -12.90
N THR A 206 -2.53 1.55 -11.93
CA THR A 206 -1.16 1.07 -11.86
C THR A 206 -0.84 0.50 -10.48
N GLY A 207 -0.05 -0.54 -10.45
CA GLY A 207 0.43 -1.22 -9.26
C GLY A 207 1.34 -2.37 -9.67
N GLY A 208 1.74 -3.18 -8.71
CA GLY A 208 2.61 -4.31 -8.99
C GLY A 208 3.07 -5.03 -7.74
N LEU A 209 3.95 -5.98 -7.97
CA LEU A 209 4.62 -6.71 -6.91
C LEU A 209 6.09 -6.93 -7.25
N TYR A 210 6.92 -6.83 -6.22
CA TYR A 210 8.27 -7.39 -6.21
C TYR A 210 8.17 -8.85 -5.82
N VAL A 211 8.95 -9.70 -6.48
CA VAL A 211 9.11 -11.12 -6.18
C VAL A 211 10.59 -11.44 -6.07
N ARG A 212 11.01 -11.99 -4.94
CA ARG A 212 12.40 -12.40 -4.68
C ARG A 212 12.88 -13.41 -5.75
N PRO A 213 14.12 -13.27 -6.26
CA PRO A 213 14.71 -14.25 -7.17
C PRO A 213 14.59 -15.68 -6.66
N GLY A 214 14.17 -16.58 -7.53
CA GLY A 214 13.99 -18.01 -7.22
C GLY A 214 12.68 -18.39 -6.56
N LEU A 215 11.85 -17.43 -6.12
CA LEU A 215 10.49 -17.73 -5.69
C LEU A 215 9.58 -17.86 -6.92
N THR A 216 8.86 -18.96 -7.00
CA THR A 216 7.87 -19.20 -8.06
C THR A 216 6.47 -19.22 -7.48
N MET A 217 5.51 -18.69 -8.23
CA MET A 217 4.09 -18.71 -7.87
C MET A 217 3.23 -18.93 -9.12
N ALA A 218 2.06 -19.49 -8.94
CA ALA A 218 1.13 -19.66 -10.04
C ALA A 218 0.55 -18.30 -10.46
N PRO A 219 0.45 -18.00 -11.76
CA PRO A 219 -0.19 -16.78 -12.23
C PRO A 219 -1.67 -16.75 -11.87
N LEU A 220 -2.18 -15.55 -11.52
CA LEU A 220 -3.62 -15.33 -11.32
C LEU A 220 -4.37 -15.31 -12.66
N VAL A 221 -3.74 -14.75 -13.68
CA VAL A 221 -4.29 -14.60 -15.04
C VAL A 221 -3.28 -15.20 -16.02
N VAL A 222 -3.79 -16.00 -16.94
CA VAL A 222 -3.01 -16.59 -18.04
C VAL A 222 -3.55 -16.12 -19.38
N GLY A 223 -2.67 -15.99 -20.40
CA GLY A 223 -3.12 -15.55 -21.72
C GLY A 223 -1.94 -15.05 -22.59
N GLY A 224 -2.22 -14.05 -23.43
CA GLY A 224 -1.23 -13.49 -24.32
C GLY A 224 -0.09 -12.85 -23.56
N SER A 225 1.13 -13.33 -23.80
CA SER A 225 2.36 -12.84 -23.15
C SER A 225 3.32 -12.16 -24.13
N GLY A 226 3.03 -12.24 -25.45
CA GLY A 226 3.90 -11.76 -26.50
C GLY A 226 5.13 -12.66 -26.79
N ILE A 227 5.35 -13.73 -26.02
CA ILE A 227 6.44 -14.70 -26.22
C ILE A 227 5.90 -16.13 -26.20
N HIS A 228 6.66 -17.09 -26.73
CA HIS A 228 6.31 -18.52 -26.73
C HIS A 228 4.90 -18.83 -27.25
N SER A 229 4.50 -18.21 -28.38
CA SER A 229 3.10 -18.22 -28.89
C SER A 229 2.59 -19.62 -29.26
N PHE A 230 3.45 -20.60 -29.43
CA PHE A 230 3.09 -21.98 -29.77
C PHE A 230 3.03 -22.90 -28.56
N ASP A 231 3.43 -22.43 -27.36
CA ASP A 231 3.37 -23.20 -26.15
C ASP A 231 1.93 -23.20 -25.59
N GLU A 232 1.46 -24.34 -25.13
CA GLU A 232 0.13 -24.48 -24.52
C GLU A 232 0.10 -23.87 -23.10
N THR A 233 1.27 -23.76 -22.45
CA THR A 233 1.39 -23.23 -21.09
C THR A 233 1.86 -21.80 -21.09
N HIS A 234 1.41 -21.05 -20.06
CA HIS A 234 1.86 -19.68 -19.85
C HIS A 234 3.37 -19.65 -19.48
N PRO A 235 4.15 -18.65 -19.94
CA PRO A 235 5.56 -18.53 -19.59
C PRO A 235 5.79 -18.51 -18.08
N SER A 236 6.86 -19.15 -17.63
CA SER A 236 7.23 -19.25 -16.20
C SER A 236 8.29 -18.24 -15.75
N GLN A 237 8.84 -17.47 -16.69
CA GLN A 237 9.91 -16.51 -16.41
C GLN A 237 9.35 -15.17 -15.95
N MET A 238 9.88 -14.65 -14.84
CA MET A 238 9.59 -13.29 -14.41
C MET A 238 10.13 -12.25 -15.41
N PRO A 239 9.47 -11.13 -15.57
CA PRO A 239 8.17 -10.74 -15.00
C PRO A 239 6.97 -11.30 -15.77
N THR A 240 7.16 -11.85 -16.96
CA THR A 240 6.13 -12.31 -17.90
C THR A 240 5.21 -13.37 -17.28
N ALA A 241 5.75 -14.19 -16.37
CA ALA A 241 4.97 -15.19 -15.64
C ALA A 241 3.73 -14.61 -14.92
N LEU A 242 3.78 -13.36 -14.50
CA LEU A 242 2.72 -12.71 -13.73
C LEU A 242 2.01 -11.58 -14.52
N GLU A 243 2.38 -11.39 -15.78
CA GLU A 243 1.84 -10.36 -16.67
C GLU A 243 1.21 -10.98 -17.92
N ALA A 244 -0.09 -11.02 -17.94
CA ALA A 244 -0.84 -11.46 -19.12
C ALA A 244 -1.61 -10.29 -19.73
N GLY A 245 -1.61 -10.22 -21.07
CA GLY A 245 -2.26 -9.16 -21.82
C GLY A 245 -1.37 -7.94 -22.07
N THR A 246 -1.90 -6.97 -22.81
CA THR A 246 -1.20 -5.72 -23.10
C THR A 246 -1.14 -4.84 -21.85
N LEU A 247 0.06 -4.44 -21.46
CA LEU A 247 0.28 -3.57 -20.30
C LEU A 247 -0.26 -2.16 -20.52
N ASN A 248 -0.60 -1.47 -19.45
CA ASN A 248 -1.03 -0.07 -19.44
C ASN A 248 0.18 0.87 -19.63
N VAL A 249 0.72 0.93 -20.85
CA VAL A 249 1.93 1.69 -21.17
C VAL A 249 1.84 3.16 -20.75
N PRO A 250 0.74 3.91 -21.05
CA PRO A 250 0.63 5.30 -20.59
C PRO A 250 0.61 5.43 -19.06
N GLY A 251 -0.09 4.52 -18.37
CA GLY A 251 -0.08 4.50 -16.91
C GLY A 251 1.31 4.19 -16.34
N LEU A 252 2.06 3.28 -16.95
CA LEU A 252 3.42 2.94 -16.53
C LEU A 252 4.41 4.07 -16.83
N ALA A 253 4.21 4.85 -17.90
CA ALA A 253 4.98 6.06 -18.14
C ALA A 253 4.81 7.07 -16.99
N GLY A 254 3.57 7.32 -16.60
CA GLY A 254 3.28 8.20 -15.46
C GLY A 254 3.81 7.64 -14.13
N LEU A 255 3.71 6.33 -13.90
CA LEU A 255 4.25 5.69 -12.69
C LEU A 255 5.78 5.82 -12.63
N GLY A 256 6.49 5.50 -13.73
CA GLY A 256 7.94 5.65 -13.82
C GLY A 256 8.40 7.07 -13.55
N ALA A 257 7.74 8.07 -14.17
CA ALA A 257 8.03 9.49 -13.94
C ALA A 257 7.77 9.92 -12.49
N GLY A 258 6.71 9.40 -11.85
CA GLY A 258 6.42 9.65 -10.44
C GLY A 258 7.51 9.10 -9.52
N VAL A 259 7.92 7.85 -9.74
CA VAL A 259 8.99 7.21 -8.96
C VAL A 259 10.34 7.87 -9.19
N GLU A 260 10.68 8.24 -10.42
CA GLU A 260 11.90 8.98 -10.73
C GLU A 260 11.93 10.35 -10.02
N TRP A 261 10.79 11.05 -9.98
CA TRP A 261 10.66 12.29 -9.22
C TRP A 261 10.93 12.05 -7.73
N ILE A 262 10.35 11.00 -7.10
CA ILE A 262 10.59 10.64 -5.70
C ILE A 262 12.08 10.40 -5.46
N LEU A 263 12.74 9.61 -6.32
CA LEU A 263 14.17 9.35 -6.23
C LEU A 263 15.01 10.63 -6.33
N SER A 264 14.59 11.58 -7.18
CA SER A 264 15.27 12.88 -7.32
C SER A 264 15.14 13.80 -6.11
N GLN A 265 14.03 13.68 -5.36
CA GLN A 265 13.80 14.45 -4.12
C GLN A 265 14.44 13.78 -2.89
N GLY A 266 14.63 12.46 -2.94
CA GLY A 266 15.00 11.62 -1.81
C GLY A 266 13.79 11.21 -0.98
N VAL A 267 13.53 9.90 -0.90
CA VAL A 267 12.36 9.36 -0.19
C VAL A 267 12.40 9.70 1.31
N GLU A 268 13.58 9.76 1.90
CA GLU A 268 13.80 10.15 3.30
C GLU A 268 13.36 11.59 3.56
N VAL A 269 13.71 12.51 2.66
CA VAL A 269 13.34 13.94 2.76
C VAL A 269 11.83 14.12 2.69
N LEU A 270 11.17 13.41 1.77
CA LEU A 270 9.72 13.44 1.64
C LEU A 270 9.05 12.87 2.90
N HIS A 271 9.56 11.74 3.40
CA HIS A 271 9.09 11.11 4.62
C HIS A 271 9.22 12.01 5.85
N GLU A 272 10.37 12.65 6.06
CA GLU A 272 10.60 13.57 7.17
C GLU A 272 9.60 14.73 7.17
N LYS A 273 9.29 15.28 5.98
CA LYS A 273 8.28 16.33 5.84
C LYS A 273 6.88 15.83 6.20
N GLU A 274 6.49 14.66 5.72
CA GLU A 274 5.18 14.06 6.03
C GLU A 274 5.05 13.77 7.52
N MET A 275 6.11 13.28 8.15
CA MET A 275 6.15 13.03 9.60
C MET A 275 6.08 14.32 10.42
N ALA A 276 6.77 15.40 10.00
CA ALA A 276 6.68 16.71 10.66
C ALA A 276 5.25 17.25 10.63
N LEU A 277 4.57 17.17 9.48
CA LEU A 277 3.17 17.60 9.33
C LEU A 277 2.21 16.75 10.18
N THR A 278 2.42 15.44 10.19
CA THR A 278 1.61 14.51 10.98
C THR A 278 1.75 14.78 12.49
N ARG A 279 2.97 15.02 12.95
CA ARG A 279 3.26 15.37 14.34
C ARG A 279 2.67 16.72 14.72
N LEU A 280 2.84 17.73 13.87
CA LEU A 280 2.26 19.06 14.07
C LEU A 280 0.74 18.97 14.27
N PHE A 281 0.05 18.21 13.43
CA PHE A 281 -1.40 18.02 13.56
C PHE A 281 -1.73 17.32 14.88
N TYR A 282 -1.08 16.19 15.20
CA TYR A 282 -1.31 15.44 16.41
C TYR A 282 -1.12 16.30 17.69
N GLU A 283 0.00 17.04 17.78
CA GLU A 283 0.31 17.89 18.93
C GLU A 283 -0.74 18.98 19.18
N LYS A 284 -1.40 19.46 18.13
CA LYS A 284 -2.45 20.47 18.23
C LYS A 284 -3.78 19.94 18.74
N ILE A 285 -4.09 18.67 18.41
CA ILE A 285 -5.41 18.10 18.68
C ILE A 285 -5.43 17.10 19.85
N VAL A 286 -4.27 16.65 20.35
CA VAL A 286 -4.18 15.56 21.34
C VAL A 286 -4.85 15.92 22.69
N HIS A 287 -5.04 17.21 22.98
CA HIS A 287 -5.69 17.72 24.18
C HIS A 287 -7.06 18.33 23.91
N ALA A 288 -7.58 18.24 22.66
CA ALA A 288 -8.92 18.72 22.37
C ALA A 288 -9.96 17.88 23.13
N PRO A 289 -11.00 18.52 23.73
CA PRO A 289 -12.03 17.81 24.46
C PRO A 289 -12.76 16.83 23.55
N ASP A 290 -13.17 15.69 24.09
CA ASP A 290 -13.95 14.66 23.38
C ASP A 290 -13.33 14.14 22.07
N VAL A 291 -12.05 14.43 21.79
CA VAL A 291 -11.30 13.84 20.67
C VAL A 291 -10.58 12.59 21.14
N LYS A 292 -10.95 11.45 20.56
CA LYS A 292 -10.25 10.18 20.74
C LYS A 292 -9.41 9.87 19.51
N ILE A 293 -8.08 9.86 19.68
CA ILE A 293 -7.12 9.54 18.61
C ILE A 293 -6.76 8.06 18.68
N TYR A 294 -6.65 7.40 17.53
CA TYR A 294 -6.32 5.99 17.40
C TYR A 294 -4.92 5.80 16.81
N GLY A 295 -4.21 4.81 17.33
CA GLY A 295 -2.82 4.51 16.97
C GLY A 295 -1.84 4.94 18.05
N SER A 296 -0.60 4.47 17.93
CA SER A 296 0.49 4.85 18.83
C SER A 296 1.27 6.02 18.25
N PHE A 297 1.53 7.03 19.09
CA PHE A 297 2.34 8.21 18.77
C PHE A 297 3.62 8.29 19.62
N ASP A 298 3.90 7.25 20.42
CA ASP A 298 5.14 7.15 21.22
C ASP A 298 6.36 6.91 20.32
N GLU A 299 6.17 6.24 19.19
CA GLU A 299 7.21 6.03 18.19
C GLU A 299 7.28 7.21 17.23
N THR A 300 8.51 7.57 16.84
CA THR A 300 8.73 8.69 15.93
C THR A 300 8.42 8.35 14.48
N ASP A 301 8.38 7.05 14.13
CA ASP A 301 8.18 6.54 12.77
C ASP A 301 6.83 5.85 12.64
N ARG A 302 6.03 6.31 11.65
CA ARG A 302 4.69 5.82 11.35
C ARG A 302 4.27 6.21 9.93
N ALA A 303 3.13 5.74 9.46
CA ALA A 303 2.54 6.33 8.25
C ALA A 303 1.94 7.72 8.57
N PRO A 304 1.90 8.65 7.58
CA PRO A 304 1.39 10.02 7.77
C PRO A 304 -0.15 10.05 7.89
N ILE A 305 -0.68 9.34 8.88
CA ILE A 305 -2.10 9.10 9.11
C ILE A 305 -2.44 9.41 10.56
N VAL A 306 -3.53 10.15 10.78
CA VAL A 306 -4.15 10.36 12.08
C VAL A 306 -5.64 10.04 11.94
N SER A 307 -6.12 9.04 12.68
CA SER A 307 -7.55 8.69 12.74
C SER A 307 -8.09 9.04 14.11
N LEU A 308 -9.28 9.62 14.14
CA LEU A 308 -9.91 10.09 15.37
C LEU A 308 -11.43 9.96 15.31
N ASN A 309 -12.07 10.10 16.48
CA ASN A 309 -13.51 10.30 16.65
C ASN A 309 -13.77 11.47 17.59
N PHE A 310 -14.96 12.06 17.47
CA PHE A 310 -15.48 13.14 18.32
C PHE A 310 -16.57 12.54 19.22
N GLY A 311 -16.25 12.23 20.49
CA GLY A 311 -17.17 11.59 21.40
C GLY A 311 -17.92 10.43 20.75
N ASP A 312 -19.26 10.49 20.79
CA ASP A 312 -20.17 9.50 20.18
C ASP A 312 -20.67 9.92 18.78
N ALA A 313 -20.16 11.02 18.20
CA ALA A 313 -20.60 11.51 16.90
C ALA A 313 -20.29 10.52 15.77
N ASP A 314 -21.19 10.42 14.81
CA ASP A 314 -20.98 9.62 13.59
C ASP A 314 -19.82 10.19 12.76
N ALA A 315 -18.88 9.33 12.38
CA ALA A 315 -17.69 9.75 11.65
C ALA A 315 -18.01 10.35 10.28
N ALA A 316 -19.07 9.90 9.58
CA ALA A 316 -19.45 10.44 8.28
C ALA A 316 -19.98 11.87 8.44
N ARG A 317 -20.82 12.13 9.47
CA ARG A 317 -21.30 13.47 9.75
C ARG A 317 -20.17 14.44 10.09
N ALA A 318 -19.20 14.03 10.90
CA ALA A 318 -18.04 14.86 11.21
C ALA A 318 -17.22 15.18 9.95
N ALA A 319 -17.04 14.22 9.03
CA ALA A 319 -16.35 14.45 7.77
C ALA A 319 -17.14 15.39 6.84
N ASP A 320 -18.48 15.31 6.82
CA ASP A 320 -19.33 16.21 6.04
C ASP A 320 -19.21 17.66 6.55
N ILE A 321 -19.21 17.90 7.86
CA ILE A 321 -19.01 19.24 8.46
C ILE A 321 -17.62 19.77 8.10
N LEU A 322 -16.56 18.94 8.24
CA LEU A 322 -15.20 19.34 7.87
C LEU A 322 -15.11 19.76 6.40
N TRP A 323 -15.86 19.13 5.52
CA TRP A 323 -15.92 19.53 4.12
C TRP A 323 -16.78 20.78 3.88
N GLU A 324 -18.02 20.82 4.38
CA GLU A 324 -18.99 21.87 4.07
C GLU A 324 -18.61 23.21 4.69
N ASP A 325 -18.16 23.21 5.96
CA ASP A 325 -17.89 24.44 6.71
C ASP A 325 -16.42 24.89 6.59
N TYR A 326 -15.48 23.92 6.50
CA TYR A 326 -14.03 24.23 6.53
C TYR A 326 -13.32 23.97 5.20
N GLY A 327 -13.97 23.29 4.23
CA GLY A 327 -13.36 22.92 2.96
C GLY A 327 -12.21 21.92 3.10
N ILE A 328 -12.26 21.03 4.12
CA ILE A 328 -11.25 20.04 4.44
C ILE A 328 -11.71 18.67 3.97
N CYS A 329 -10.97 18.06 3.03
CA CYS A 329 -11.22 16.73 2.52
C CYS A 329 -10.55 15.68 3.41
N VAL A 330 -11.35 14.88 4.08
CA VAL A 330 -10.94 13.72 4.90
C VAL A 330 -11.75 12.50 4.49
N ARG A 331 -11.46 11.35 5.08
CA ARG A 331 -12.25 10.15 4.86
C ARG A 331 -12.83 9.61 6.15
N ALA A 332 -14.14 9.29 6.14
CA ALA A 332 -14.82 8.64 7.24
C ALA A 332 -15.10 7.16 6.99
N GLY A 333 -15.36 6.41 8.04
CA GLY A 333 -15.89 5.05 8.04
C GLY A 333 -14.87 3.97 8.37
N ALA A 334 -15.04 2.77 7.77
CA ALA A 334 -14.25 1.57 8.09
C ALA A 334 -12.95 1.41 7.28
N HIS A 335 -12.65 2.30 6.35
CA HIS A 335 -11.41 2.34 5.55
C HIS A 335 -11.00 1.00 4.91
N CYS A 336 -11.97 0.11 4.65
CA CYS A 336 -11.75 -1.25 4.16
C CYS A 336 -10.83 -2.13 5.05
N ALA A 337 -10.78 -1.85 6.36
CA ALA A 337 -9.98 -2.62 7.33
C ALA A 337 -10.87 -3.05 8.54
N PRO A 338 -11.84 -3.96 8.34
CA PRO A 338 -12.90 -4.23 9.32
C PRO A 338 -12.39 -4.85 10.62
N LEU A 339 -11.28 -5.60 10.60
CA LEU A 339 -10.80 -6.31 11.79
C LEU A 339 -10.17 -5.36 12.80
N ILE A 340 -9.45 -4.34 12.38
CA ILE A 340 -8.90 -3.32 13.28
C ILE A 340 -10.00 -2.50 13.94
N HIS A 341 -11.11 -2.21 13.22
CA HIS A 341 -12.28 -1.56 13.80
C HIS A 341 -12.95 -2.44 14.86
N LYS A 342 -13.00 -3.76 14.66
CA LYS A 342 -13.48 -4.71 15.68
C LYS A 342 -12.58 -4.71 16.91
N ALA A 343 -11.27 -4.72 16.71
CA ALA A 343 -10.29 -4.73 17.79
C ALA A 343 -10.32 -3.43 18.63
N LEU A 344 -10.57 -2.29 18.00
CA LEU A 344 -10.60 -0.97 18.65
C LEU A 344 -12.02 -0.50 19.07
N GLY A 345 -13.06 -1.32 18.81
CA GLY A 345 -14.43 -1.03 19.23
C GLY A 345 -15.13 0.08 18.43
N THR A 346 -14.76 0.29 17.17
CA THR A 346 -15.28 1.40 16.33
C THR A 346 -16.07 0.92 15.12
N VAL A 347 -16.68 -0.27 15.19
CA VAL A 347 -17.41 -0.87 14.05
C VAL A 347 -18.62 -0.02 13.66
N GLU A 348 -19.40 0.44 14.64
CA GLU A 348 -20.64 1.19 14.42
C GLU A 348 -20.35 2.66 14.07
N GLN A 349 -19.38 3.28 14.74
CA GLN A 349 -19.07 4.70 14.59
C GLN A 349 -18.18 4.99 13.38
N GLY A 350 -17.29 4.04 13.02
CA GLY A 350 -16.18 4.31 12.09
C GLY A 350 -15.11 5.20 12.71
N MET A 351 -14.29 5.80 11.86
CA MET A 351 -13.30 6.83 12.24
C MET A 351 -13.21 7.90 11.17
N VAL A 352 -12.87 9.13 11.55
CA VAL A 352 -12.44 10.18 10.64
C VAL A 352 -10.93 10.07 10.49
N ARG A 353 -10.44 9.91 9.25
CA ARG A 353 -9.02 9.74 8.95
C ARG A 353 -8.46 10.93 8.20
N PHE A 354 -7.47 11.57 8.78
CA PHE A 354 -6.61 12.56 8.16
C PHE A 354 -5.35 11.88 7.64
N SER A 355 -4.93 12.19 6.43
CA SER A 355 -3.70 11.64 5.86
C SER A 355 -2.95 12.69 5.06
N PHE A 356 -1.71 12.88 5.43
CA PHE A 356 -0.85 13.95 4.94
C PHE A 356 0.01 13.48 3.76
N SER A 357 0.51 14.43 3.01
CA SER A 357 1.51 14.22 1.98
C SER A 357 2.53 15.34 2.04
N HIS A 358 3.70 15.11 1.48
CA HIS A 358 4.76 16.13 1.35
C HIS A 358 4.30 17.41 0.62
N GLN A 359 3.18 17.39 -0.05
CA GLN A 359 2.60 18.56 -0.76
C GLN A 359 1.76 19.44 0.15
N ASN A 360 1.31 18.93 1.29
CA ASN A 360 0.60 19.75 2.26
C ASN A 360 1.53 20.78 2.89
N THR A 361 0.95 21.89 3.33
CA THR A 361 1.65 22.98 4.01
C THR A 361 1.32 22.98 5.51
N GLU A 362 2.22 23.54 6.33
CA GLU A 362 1.95 23.73 7.76
C GLU A 362 0.69 24.56 8.01
N ALA A 363 0.45 25.59 7.19
CA ALA A 363 -0.76 26.42 7.29
C ALA A 363 -2.04 25.63 7.04
N GLU A 364 -2.05 24.69 6.10
CA GLU A 364 -3.19 23.79 5.89
C GLU A 364 -3.41 22.87 7.09
N VAL A 365 -2.31 22.32 7.64
CA VAL A 365 -2.36 21.43 8.81
C VAL A 365 -2.87 22.16 10.05
N LEU A 366 -2.40 23.38 10.29
CA LEU A 366 -2.86 24.20 11.42
C LEU A 366 -4.36 24.54 11.31
N LYS A 367 -4.83 24.94 10.13
CA LYS A 367 -6.27 25.16 9.90
C LYS A 367 -7.11 23.90 10.11
N ALA A 368 -6.59 22.75 9.69
CA ALA A 368 -7.29 21.49 9.93
C ALA A 368 -7.34 21.12 11.42
N ALA A 369 -6.28 21.42 12.16
CA ALA A 369 -6.26 21.21 13.61
C ALA A 369 -7.22 22.17 14.35
N GLU A 370 -7.28 23.46 13.92
CA GLU A 370 -8.25 24.43 14.44
C GLU A 370 -9.68 23.93 14.22
N ALA A 371 -10.02 23.50 13.00
CA ALA A 371 -11.36 22.96 12.70
C ALA A 371 -11.70 21.73 13.55
N VAL A 372 -10.73 20.85 13.83
CA VAL A 372 -10.95 19.71 14.74
C VAL A 372 -11.24 20.18 16.16
N CYS A 373 -10.51 21.19 16.67
CA CYS A 373 -10.75 21.72 18.01
C CYS A 373 -12.11 22.41 18.12
N GLU A 374 -12.49 23.25 17.13
CA GLU A 374 -13.80 23.90 17.08
C GLU A 374 -14.95 22.88 17.06
N LEU A 375 -14.85 21.86 16.18
CA LEU A 375 -15.86 20.81 16.12
C LEU A 375 -15.97 19.99 17.41
N ALA A 376 -14.87 19.82 18.13
CA ALA A 376 -14.84 19.13 19.42
C ALA A 376 -15.49 19.94 20.58
N GLU A 377 -15.50 21.27 20.48
CA GLU A 377 -16.14 22.16 21.45
C GLU A 377 -17.66 22.29 21.23
N GLU A 378 -18.14 22.04 20.01
CA GLU A 378 -19.55 22.14 19.64
C GLU A 378 -20.36 20.84 19.92
N GLY A 379 -19.71 19.72 20.11
CA GLY A 379 -20.30 18.38 20.31
C GLY A 379 -20.42 18.01 21.76
#